data_5c68e5b83753240e05cb210491e0c0ad
#
_entry.id   5c68e5b83753240e05cb210491e0c0ad
#
_cell.length_a   1.000
_cell.length_b   1.000
_cell.length_c   1.000
_cell.angle_alpha   90.00
_cell.angle_beta   90.00
_cell.angle_gamma   90.00
#
_symmetry.space_group_name_H-M   'P 1'
#
loop_
_entity.id
_entity.type
_entity.pdbx_description
1 polymer ?
#
loop_
_entity_poly.entity_id
_entity_poly.type
_entity_poly.pdbx_seq_one_letter_code
_entity_poly.pdbx_strand_id
1 'polypeptide(L)'
;MKKLLLLTCCAAVLSACAASNPGINAVPAKLTAAIKKADKSCQVDADCVAVQKGCCMCAGYEAVNKNAAVKVESVLEKQCASGACTREMCYVQIEPTCENNVCTGKLILPKGQN
;
A
#
# COMPACT_ATOMS: atom_id res chain seq x y z
N MET A 1 29.82 -19.33 56.99
CA MET A 1 29.14 -18.17 56.38
C MET A 1 29.23 -18.33 54.88
N LYS A 2 28.16 -18.73 54.28
CA LYS A 2 28.10 -18.93 52.83
C LYS A 2 27.65 -17.63 52.19
N LYS A 3 28.52 -16.99 51.45
CA LYS A 3 28.15 -15.86 50.60
C LYS A 3 27.55 -16.41 49.36
N LEU A 4 26.26 -16.23 49.25
CA LEU A 4 25.48 -16.55 48.05
C LEU A 4 25.74 -15.44 47.02
N LEU A 5 26.53 -15.74 46.00
CA LEU A 5 26.70 -14.87 44.85
C LEU A 5 25.44 -15.01 43.97
N LEU A 6 24.60 -14.03 44.02
CA LEU A 6 23.52 -13.90 43.03
C LEU A 6 24.16 -13.38 41.74
N LEU A 7 24.32 -14.26 40.80
CA LEU A 7 24.56 -13.87 39.41
C LEU A 7 23.24 -13.39 38.84
N THR A 8 23.09 -12.08 38.80
CA THR A 8 22.03 -11.45 37.98
C THR A 8 22.42 -11.55 36.52
N CYS A 9 21.84 -12.51 35.82
CA CYS A 9 21.89 -12.57 34.38
C CYS A 9 21.03 -11.41 33.84
N CYS A 10 21.71 -10.32 33.46
CA CYS A 10 21.09 -9.31 32.60
C CYS A 10 20.94 -9.90 31.21
N ALA A 11 19.75 -10.45 30.97
CA ALA A 11 19.32 -10.74 29.62
C ALA A 11 19.07 -9.40 28.92
N ALA A 12 20.07 -8.93 28.19
CA ALA A 12 19.88 -7.84 27.24
C ALA A 12 18.97 -8.34 26.13
N VAL A 13 17.71 -8.00 26.23
CA VAL A 13 16.77 -8.17 25.13
C VAL A 13 17.15 -7.15 24.09
N LEU A 14 17.96 -7.58 23.14
CA LEU A 14 18.17 -6.84 21.91
C LEU A 14 16.88 -6.87 21.12
N SER A 15 16.02 -5.88 21.37
CA SER A 15 14.94 -5.57 20.43
C SER A 15 15.60 -5.11 19.15
N ALA A 16 15.84 -6.03 18.25
CA ALA A 16 16.17 -5.67 16.90
C ALA A 16 14.95 -4.94 16.31
N CYS A 17 14.96 -3.60 16.33
CA CYS A 17 14.11 -2.84 15.45
C CYS A 17 14.58 -3.17 14.03
N ALA A 18 13.97 -4.18 13.44
CA ALA A 18 14.09 -4.41 12.04
C ALA A 18 13.43 -3.21 11.36
N ALA A 19 14.24 -2.22 10.94
CA ALA A 19 13.83 -1.27 9.96
C ALA A 19 13.50 -2.11 8.72
N SER A 20 12.21 -2.36 8.49
CA SER A 20 11.75 -3.05 7.30
C SER A 20 12.00 -2.13 6.13
N ASN A 21 13.13 -2.29 5.45
CA ASN A 21 13.30 -1.74 4.13
C ASN A 21 12.18 -2.32 3.26
N PRO A 22 11.38 -1.49 2.59
CA PRO A 22 10.43 -2.02 1.64
C PRO A 22 11.21 -2.84 0.62
N GLY A 23 10.83 -4.09 0.45
CA GLY A 23 11.45 -4.97 -0.54
C GLY A 23 11.22 -4.48 -1.96
N ILE A 24 11.81 -5.18 -2.94
CA ILE A 24 11.53 -4.94 -4.35
C ILE A 24 10.04 -5.23 -4.61
N ASN A 25 9.35 -4.33 -5.32
CA ASN A 25 7.92 -4.40 -5.60
C ASN A 25 7.05 -4.50 -4.33
N ALA A 26 7.41 -3.79 -3.29
CA ALA A 26 6.74 -3.88 -2.00
C ALA A 26 5.26 -3.47 -2.06
N VAL A 27 4.45 -4.18 -1.30
CA VAL A 27 3.06 -3.82 -1.01
C VAL A 27 2.95 -3.62 0.50
N PRO A 28 3.19 -2.39 0.98
CA PRO A 28 3.19 -2.13 2.43
C PRO A 28 1.83 -2.37 3.07
N ALA A 29 1.81 -3.02 4.23
CA ALA A 29 0.58 -3.31 4.95
C ALA A 29 -0.19 -2.03 5.35
N LYS A 30 0.52 -0.95 5.67
CA LYS A 30 -0.10 0.35 5.98
C LYS A 30 -0.83 0.94 4.78
N LEU A 31 -0.30 0.77 3.58
CA LEU A 31 -0.95 1.21 2.36
C LEU A 31 -2.23 0.39 2.10
N THR A 32 -2.14 -0.92 2.21
CA THR A 32 -3.30 -1.81 2.08
C THR A 32 -4.41 -1.43 3.07
N ALA A 33 -4.05 -1.16 4.32
CA ALA A 33 -4.99 -0.74 5.35
C ALA A 33 -5.61 0.62 5.03
N ALA A 34 -4.82 1.58 4.53
CA ALA A 34 -5.32 2.89 4.14
C ALA A 34 -6.34 2.79 2.99
N ILE A 35 -6.08 1.94 2.01
CA ILE A 35 -7.00 1.69 0.89
C ILE A 35 -8.30 1.04 1.37
N LYS A 36 -8.22 0.07 2.26
CA LYS A 36 -9.41 -0.58 2.84
C LYS A 36 -10.30 0.39 3.60
N LYS A 37 -9.70 1.35 4.30
CA LYS A 37 -10.42 2.37 5.08
C LYS A 37 -10.86 3.56 4.25
N ALA A 38 -10.34 3.71 3.03
CA ALA A 38 -10.66 4.83 2.17
C ALA A 38 -12.14 4.84 1.81
N ASP A 39 -12.73 6.02 1.83
CA ASP A 39 -14.09 6.22 1.36
C ASP A 39 -14.18 5.88 -0.14
N LYS A 40 -15.16 5.10 -0.51
CA LYS A 40 -15.44 4.70 -1.88
C LYS A 40 -16.82 5.18 -2.35
N SER A 41 -17.45 6.07 -1.59
CA SER A 41 -18.74 6.63 -1.98
C SER A 41 -18.60 7.58 -3.18
N CYS A 42 -19.59 7.59 -4.04
CA CYS A 42 -19.62 8.44 -5.22
C CYS A 42 -21.07 8.67 -5.69
N GLN A 43 -21.22 9.71 -6.51
CA GLN A 43 -22.46 9.99 -7.21
C GLN A 43 -22.28 9.91 -8.73
N VAL A 44 -21.08 10.30 -9.20
CA VAL A 44 -20.70 10.27 -10.62
C VAL A 44 -19.30 9.68 -10.76
N ASP A 45 -18.95 9.28 -11.97
CA ASP A 45 -17.64 8.70 -12.25
C ASP A 45 -16.47 9.64 -11.88
N ALA A 46 -16.65 10.94 -12.07
CA ALA A 46 -15.64 11.94 -11.74
C ALA A 46 -15.31 12.03 -10.23
N ASP A 47 -16.13 11.47 -9.36
CA ASP A 47 -15.85 11.38 -7.92
C ASP A 47 -14.82 10.30 -7.58
N CYS A 48 -14.49 9.45 -8.52
CA CYS A 48 -13.63 8.29 -8.32
C CYS A 48 -12.28 8.47 -9.01
N VAL A 49 -11.22 8.09 -8.33
CA VAL A 49 -9.86 8.08 -8.87
C VAL A 49 -9.18 6.77 -8.57
N ALA A 50 -8.18 6.43 -9.37
CA ALA A 50 -7.36 5.23 -9.15
C ALA A 50 -6.17 5.57 -8.25
N VAL A 51 -5.90 4.73 -7.26
CA VAL A 51 -4.71 4.78 -6.42
C VAL A 51 -3.91 3.49 -6.57
N GLN A 52 -2.59 3.60 -6.44
CA GLN A 52 -1.72 2.42 -6.52
C GLN A 52 -1.89 1.54 -5.28
N LYS A 53 -1.94 0.23 -5.50
CA LYS A 53 -2.06 -0.77 -4.43
C LYS A 53 -0.72 -1.18 -3.83
N GLY A 54 0.38 -0.78 -4.44
CA GLY A 54 1.74 -1.04 -3.98
C GLY A 54 2.70 0.03 -4.47
N CYS A 55 3.97 -0.09 -4.11
CA CYS A 55 5.00 0.88 -4.49
C CYS A 55 5.29 0.91 -5.99
N CYS A 56 4.94 -0.14 -6.70
CA CYS A 56 5.22 -0.30 -8.13
C CYS A 56 3.93 -0.55 -8.91
N MET A 57 3.96 -0.18 -10.19
CA MET A 57 2.76 -0.25 -11.04
C MET A 57 2.18 -1.65 -11.19
N CYS A 58 3.02 -2.71 -11.07
CA CYS A 58 2.56 -4.09 -11.22
C CYS A 58 1.67 -4.59 -10.08
N ALA A 59 1.62 -3.88 -8.95
CA ALA A 59 0.69 -4.18 -7.87
C ALA A 59 -0.77 -3.87 -8.23
N GLY A 60 -0.99 -3.10 -9.27
CA GLY A 60 -2.30 -2.69 -9.74
C GLY A 60 -2.84 -1.45 -9.04
N TYR A 61 -4.10 -1.18 -9.31
CA TYR A 61 -4.79 0.02 -8.84
C TYR A 61 -6.13 -0.33 -8.21
N GLU A 62 -6.62 0.54 -7.37
CA GLU A 62 -7.96 0.46 -6.81
C GLU A 62 -8.65 1.82 -6.89
N ALA A 63 -9.96 1.82 -7.12
CA ALA A 63 -10.75 3.04 -7.20
C ALA A 63 -11.22 3.46 -5.82
N VAL A 64 -11.04 4.72 -5.50
CA VAL A 64 -11.51 5.33 -4.25
C VAL A 64 -12.12 6.71 -4.55
N ASN A 65 -12.84 7.26 -3.58
CA ASN A 65 -13.30 8.65 -3.69
C ASN A 65 -12.09 9.59 -3.79
N LYS A 66 -12.17 10.57 -4.68
CA LYS A 66 -11.08 11.53 -4.93
C LYS A 66 -10.58 12.26 -3.69
N ASN A 67 -11.46 12.54 -2.72
CA ASN A 67 -11.07 13.19 -1.48
C ASN A 67 -10.32 12.23 -0.53
N ALA A 68 -10.65 10.95 -0.57
CA ALA A 68 -9.93 9.91 0.19
C ALA A 68 -8.56 9.57 -0.42
N ALA A 69 -8.39 9.78 -1.72
CA ALA A 69 -7.15 9.49 -2.42
C ALA A 69 -5.95 10.27 -1.87
N VAL A 70 -6.15 11.50 -1.42
CA VAL A 70 -5.09 12.35 -0.85
C VAL A 70 -4.38 11.66 0.32
N LYS A 71 -5.15 11.06 1.22
CA LYS A 71 -4.60 10.33 2.37
C LYS A 71 -3.89 9.05 1.94
N VAL A 72 -4.45 8.32 1.00
CA VAL A 72 -3.85 7.08 0.47
C VAL A 72 -2.51 7.40 -0.21
N GLU A 73 -2.47 8.43 -1.03
CA GLU A 73 -1.25 8.88 -1.71
C GLU A 73 -0.17 9.34 -0.72
N SER A 74 -0.54 10.01 0.36
CA SER A 74 0.38 10.39 1.43
C SER A 74 1.01 9.15 2.10
N VAL A 75 0.23 8.11 2.34
CA VAL A 75 0.73 6.83 2.88
C VAL A 75 1.65 6.16 1.86
N LEU A 76 1.27 6.16 0.58
CA LEU A 76 2.09 5.62 -0.51
C LEU A 76 3.47 6.27 -0.54
N GLU A 77 3.53 7.60 -0.54
CA GLU A 77 4.80 8.34 -0.56
C GLU A 77 5.70 7.98 0.63
N LYS A 78 5.14 7.94 1.83
CA LYS A 78 5.89 7.63 3.04
C LYS A 78 6.39 6.19 3.06
N GLN A 79 5.58 5.24 2.65
CA GLN A 79 5.90 3.82 2.68
C GLN A 79 6.81 3.39 1.54
N CYS A 80 6.82 4.12 0.44
CA CYS A 80 7.52 3.76 -0.78
C CYS A 80 8.74 4.65 -1.07
N ALA A 81 9.09 5.57 -0.18
CA ALA A 81 10.18 6.55 -0.40
C ALA A 81 11.54 5.90 -0.71
N SER A 82 11.79 4.69 -0.18
CA SER A 82 13.03 3.93 -0.42
C SER A 82 12.78 2.62 -1.18
N GLY A 83 11.59 2.46 -1.76
CA GLY A 83 11.21 1.27 -2.50
C GLY A 83 11.90 1.22 -3.87
N ALA A 84 12.25 0.02 -4.30
CA ALA A 84 12.76 -0.25 -5.64
C ALA A 84 11.73 -1.06 -6.43
N CYS A 85 11.63 -0.75 -7.72
CA CYS A 85 10.77 -1.48 -8.65
C CYS A 85 11.60 -2.22 -9.69
N THR A 86 11.16 -3.42 -10.05
CA THR A 86 11.69 -4.10 -11.22
C THR A 86 11.32 -3.33 -12.49
N ARG A 87 12.08 -3.53 -13.56
CA ARG A 87 11.80 -2.86 -14.84
C ARG A 87 10.66 -3.48 -15.63
N GLU A 88 9.90 -4.37 -15.02
CA GLU A 88 8.72 -4.95 -15.64
C GLU A 88 7.68 -3.87 -15.90
N MET A 89 7.22 -3.83 -17.14
CA MET A 89 6.14 -2.93 -17.53
C MET A 89 4.82 -3.69 -17.46
N CYS A 90 4.06 -3.39 -16.41
CA CYS A 90 2.72 -3.93 -16.22
C CYS A 90 1.71 -2.92 -16.72
N TYR A 91 1.03 -3.24 -17.80
CA TYR A 91 0.01 -2.37 -18.40
C TYR A 91 -1.36 -2.59 -17.79
N VAL A 92 -1.42 -2.95 -16.51
CA VAL A 92 -2.67 -3.14 -15.79
C VAL A 92 -3.14 -1.80 -15.24
N GLN A 93 -4.08 -1.19 -15.94
CA GLN A 93 -4.72 0.05 -15.52
C GLN A 93 -6.22 -0.17 -15.33
N ILE A 94 -6.82 0.65 -14.49
CA ILE A 94 -8.26 0.67 -14.31
C ILE A 94 -8.83 2.04 -14.72
N GLU A 95 -10.04 2.02 -15.21
CA GLU A 95 -10.87 3.21 -15.36
C GLU A 95 -11.78 3.30 -14.14
N PRO A 96 -11.62 4.35 -13.28
CA PRO A 96 -12.51 4.53 -12.15
C PRO A 96 -13.92 4.88 -12.60
N THR A 97 -14.90 4.14 -12.12
CA THR A 97 -16.32 4.39 -12.38
C THR A 97 -17.11 4.39 -11.09
N CYS A 98 -18.27 5.04 -11.11
CA CYS A 98 -19.22 5.04 -10.00
C CYS A 98 -20.38 4.10 -10.33
N GLU A 99 -20.45 2.97 -9.63
CA GLU A 99 -21.54 2.00 -9.79
C GLU A 99 -22.26 1.81 -8.46
N ASN A 100 -23.56 2.02 -8.47
CA ASN A 100 -24.39 1.91 -7.26
C ASN A 100 -23.85 2.75 -6.10
N ASN A 101 -23.40 3.98 -6.38
CA ASN A 101 -22.81 4.91 -5.42
C ASN A 101 -21.50 4.41 -4.77
N VAL A 102 -20.80 3.49 -5.42
CA VAL A 102 -19.51 2.96 -4.99
C VAL A 102 -18.50 3.09 -6.12
N CYS A 103 -17.31 3.60 -5.80
CA CYS A 103 -16.20 3.64 -6.74
C CYS A 103 -15.72 2.23 -7.06
N THR A 104 -15.71 1.89 -8.33
CA THR A 104 -15.18 0.63 -8.85
C THR A 104 -14.16 0.88 -9.94
N GLY A 105 -13.27 -0.06 -10.15
CA GLY A 105 -12.27 0.00 -11.21
C GLY A 105 -12.62 -0.96 -12.34
N LYS A 106 -12.81 -0.42 -13.54
CA LYS A 106 -12.96 -1.22 -14.74
C LYS A 106 -11.60 -1.46 -15.37
N LEU A 107 -11.26 -2.72 -15.58
CA LEU A 107 -9.96 -3.07 -16.15
C LEU A 107 -9.85 -2.55 -17.59
N ILE A 108 -8.81 -1.77 -17.87
CA ILE A 108 -8.46 -1.33 -19.21
C ILE A 108 -7.36 -2.25 -19.74
N LEU A 109 -7.65 -2.98 -20.79
CA LEU A 109 -6.66 -3.77 -21.49
C LEU A 109 -6.05 -2.93 -22.63
N PRO A 110 -4.74 -2.94 -22.82
CA PRO A 110 -4.12 -2.25 -23.94
C PRO A 110 -4.63 -2.84 -25.26
N LYS A 111 -4.96 -1.97 -26.20
CA LYS A 111 -5.37 -2.40 -27.55
C LYS A 111 -4.25 -3.19 -28.21
N GLY A 112 -4.50 -4.44 -28.57
CA GLY A 112 -3.58 -5.28 -29.33
C GLY A 112 -2.97 -6.46 -28.57
N GLN A 113 -3.35 -6.70 -27.33
CA GLN A 113 -3.04 -7.95 -26.62
C GLN A 113 -4.26 -8.87 -26.63
N ASN A 114 -4.35 -9.64 -27.66
CA ASN A 114 -5.23 -10.81 -27.70
C ASN A 114 -4.46 -12.03 -27.22
#